data_ff6e043b00493ed117d1f842d8adb265
#
_entry.id   ff6e043b00493ed117d1f842d8adb265
#
_cell.length_a   1.000
_cell.length_b   1.000
_cell.length_c   1.000
_cell.angle_alpha   90.00
_cell.angle_beta   90.00
_cell.angle_gamma   90.00
#
_symmetry.space_group_name_H-M   'P 1'
#
loop_
_entity.id
_entity.type
_entity.pdbx_description
1 polymer ?
#
loop_
_entity_poly.entity_id
_entity_poly.type
_entity_poly.pdbx_seq_one_letter_code
_entity_poly.pdbx_strand_id
1 'polypeptide(L)'
;MLSFLAQANFDGINTNTFLMIGLLVAVLVGGLISSIVFWNFGSLWLQAKTSGADVSMSSLIGMYFRQVRSQVIVNAKIMAAQAGLDIDRTNGISTQRLEAHYLAEGNVMNVINAIIAAHRAGIDLDFDRAAAIDLAGRDVLDAVRTSVHPRVIDCPDPKHSGSGFLSAIARNGIELRVKARVTVRTNLEQLIGGATEETVIARVGESIISSIGSSETHLVVLENPNLISRTVLKRGLDNQTAFTIVSIDIAHIEVGQNIGARLRADQAEADVRMARAQAEQRRAEAIASEQVMKAKVAENRANLVLAEAEVPKAMAKAFVSGNFQAPAGI
;
A
#
# COMPACT_ATOMS: atom_id res chain seq x y z
N MET A 1 -21.68 79.25 -8.76
CA MET A 1 -22.68 78.61 -9.66
C MET A 1 -23.19 77.28 -9.08
N LEU A 2 -22.77 76.84 -7.89
CA LEU A 2 -23.19 75.62 -7.21
C LEU A 2 -24.14 75.85 -6.03
N SER A 3 -24.48 77.12 -5.73
CA SER A 3 -25.39 77.50 -4.63
C SER A 3 -26.85 77.77 -5.11
N PHE A 4 -27.14 77.64 -6.40
CA PHE A 4 -28.47 77.92 -6.99
C PHE A 4 -29.32 76.67 -7.24
N LEU A 5 -28.79 75.47 -7.03
CA LEU A 5 -29.54 74.21 -7.21
C LEU A 5 -30.03 73.57 -5.90
N ALA A 6 -29.76 74.22 -4.75
CA ALA A 6 -30.16 73.68 -3.43
C ALA A 6 -31.45 74.34 -2.88
N GLN A 7 -32.14 75.19 -3.64
CA GLN A 7 -33.42 75.81 -3.27
C GLN A 7 -34.54 75.55 -4.28
N ALA A 8 -34.71 74.30 -4.65
CA ALA A 8 -35.96 73.85 -5.28
C ALA A 8 -36.89 73.50 -4.13
N ASN A 9 -37.95 74.33 -3.96
CA ASN A 9 -39.04 74.24 -3.01
C ASN A 9 -39.52 72.80 -2.79
N PHE A 10 -39.21 72.24 -1.64
CA PHE A 10 -39.79 71.00 -1.11
C PHE A 10 -41.02 71.24 -0.18
N ASP A 11 -41.53 72.48 -0.15
CA ASP A 11 -42.63 72.92 0.76
C ASP A 11 -44.04 72.63 0.23
N GLY A 12 -44.28 71.55 -0.49
CA GLY A 12 -45.62 71.24 -1.00
C GLY A 12 -45.95 69.74 -1.09
N ILE A 13 -45.05 68.88 -0.73
CA ILE A 13 -45.30 67.44 -0.80
C ILE A 13 -45.74 66.96 0.59
N ASN A 14 -47.04 66.66 0.74
CA ASN A 14 -47.55 66.03 1.98
C ASN A 14 -46.74 64.79 2.34
N THR A 15 -46.41 64.63 3.62
CA THR A 15 -45.71 63.46 4.17
C THR A 15 -46.31 62.14 3.68
N ASN A 16 -47.59 62.10 3.42
CA ASN A 16 -48.31 60.96 2.85
C ASN A 16 -47.95 60.71 1.37
N THR A 17 -47.68 61.74 0.55
CA THR A 17 -47.21 61.57 -0.85
C THR A 17 -45.79 61.10 -0.91
N PHE A 18 -44.91 61.48 0.00
CA PHE A 18 -43.55 60.99 0.12
C PHE A 18 -43.54 59.49 0.52
N LEU A 19 -44.40 59.11 1.47
CA LEU A 19 -44.61 57.72 1.87
C LEU A 19 -45.18 56.87 0.71
N MET A 20 -46.14 57.42 -0.05
CA MET A 20 -46.69 56.68 -1.23
C MET A 20 -45.67 56.51 -2.35
N ILE A 21 -44.85 57.51 -2.64
CA ILE A 21 -43.78 57.42 -3.64
C ILE A 21 -42.71 56.43 -3.17
N GLY A 22 -42.31 56.49 -1.90
CA GLY A 22 -41.36 55.54 -1.31
C GLY A 22 -41.88 54.11 -1.34
N LEU A 23 -43.15 53.88 -1.08
CA LEU A 23 -43.77 52.56 -1.18
C LEU A 23 -43.88 52.07 -2.59
N LEU A 24 -44.18 52.96 -3.56
CA LEU A 24 -44.26 52.63 -5.00
C LEU A 24 -42.88 52.27 -5.55
N VAL A 25 -41.83 53.00 -5.18
CA VAL A 25 -40.44 52.69 -5.52
C VAL A 25 -40.01 51.38 -4.90
N ALA A 26 -40.34 51.09 -3.64
CA ALA A 26 -40.02 49.83 -2.97
C ALA A 26 -40.71 48.63 -3.65
N VAL A 27 -41.98 48.79 -4.08
CA VAL A 27 -42.70 47.74 -4.85
C VAL A 27 -42.10 47.53 -6.23
N LEU A 28 -41.71 48.59 -6.93
CA LEU A 28 -41.03 48.51 -8.24
C LEU A 28 -39.67 47.83 -8.12
N VAL A 29 -38.86 48.22 -7.13
CA VAL A 29 -37.54 47.57 -6.89
C VAL A 29 -37.72 46.10 -6.47
N GLY A 30 -38.67 45.81 -5.57
CA GLY A 30 -39.01 44.46 -5.17
C GLY A 30 -39.48 43.58 -6.34
N GLY A 31 -40.33 44.14 -7.23
CA GLY A 31 -40.80 43.47 -8.43
C GLY A 31 -39.66 43.19 -9.45
N LEU A 32 -38.73 44.15 -9.59
CA LEU A 32 -37.57 44.01 -10.46
C LEU A 32 -36.60 42.91 -9.94
N ILE A 33 -36.31 42.92 -8.62
CA ILE A 33 -35.51 41.89 -7.97
C ILE A 33 -36.18 40.51 -8.14
N SER A 34 -37.47 40.41 -7.86
CA SER A 34 -38.24 39.17 -8.01
C SER A 34 -38.20 38.64 -9.44
N SER A 35 -38.33 39.52 -10.43
CA SER A 35 -38.25 39.18 -11.86
C SER A 35 -36.88 38.61 -12.23
N ILE A 36 -35.79 39.25 -11.77
CA ILE A 36 -34.42 38.79 -11.99
C ILE A 36 -34.20 37.42 -11.36
N VAL A 37 -34.65 37.22 -10.13
CA VAL A 37 -34.54 35.93 -9.43
C VAL A 37 -35.32 34.84 -10.16
N PHE A 38 -36.55 35.14 -10.59
CA PHE A 38 -37.36 34.18 -11.32
C PHE A 38 -36.78 33.84 -12.67
N TRP A 39 -36.20 34.78 -13.37
CA TRP A 39 -35.54 34.56 -14.67
C TRP A 39 -34.31 33.64 -14.54
N ASN A 40 -33.51 33.82 -13.50
CA ASN A 40 -32.29 33.02 -13.28
C ASN A 40 -32.56 31.65 -12.67
N PHE A 41 -33.48 31.51 -11.73
CA PHE A 41 -33.69 30.28 -10.97
C PHE A 41 -35.04 29.59 -11.22
N GLY A 42 -35.95 30.26 -11.93
CA GLY A 42 -37.31 29.75 -12.12
C GLY A 42 -37.36 28.44 -12.90
N SER A 43 -36.52 28.29 -13.92
CA SER A 43 -36.45 27.03 -14.70
C SER A 43 -35.98 25.87 -13.86
N LEU A 44 -34.94 26.05 -13.06
CA LEU A 44 -34.41 25.02 -12.14
C LEU A 44 -35.41 24.67 -11.05
N TRP A 45 -36.07 25.67 -10.48
CA TRP A 45 -37.10 25.46 -9.47
C TRP A 45 -38.30 24.69 -10.05
N LEU A 46 -38.74 25.04 -11.26
CA LEU A 46 -39.85 24.34 -11.93
C LEU A 46 -39.46 22.89 -12.22
N GLN A 47 -38.25 22.62 -12.72
CA GLN A 47 -37.77 21.27 -12.92
C GLN A 47 -37.76 20.45 -11.62
N ALA A 48 -37.20 21.04 -10.55
CA ALA A 48 -37.18 20.39 -9.22
C ALA A 48 -38.60 20.07 -8.75
N LYS A 49 -39.53 21.03 -8.86
CA LYS A 49 -40.93 20.87 -8.40
C LYS A 49 -41.68 19.83 -9.18
N THR A 50 -41.55 19.82 -10.51
CA THR A 50 -42.23 18.84 -11.39
C THR A 50 -41.66 17.42 -11.26
N SER A 51 -40.38 17.30 -10.88
CA SER A 51 -39.71 16.00 -10.67
C SER A 51 -39.86 15.45 -9.25
N GLY A 52 -40.63 16.12 -8.38
CA GLY A 52 -40.83 15.69 -6.99
C GLY A 52 -39.63 15.96 -6.07
N ALA A 53 -38.59 16.64 -6.56
CA ALA A 53 -37.47 17.06 -5.73
C ALA A 53 -37.88 18.29 -4.93
N ASP A 54 -37.98 18.19 -3.61
CA ASP A 54 -38.42 19.30 -2.74
C ASP A 54 -37.26 20.29 -2.55
N VAL A 55 -37.16 21.30 -3.43
CA VAL A 55 -36.18 22.38 -3.38
C VAL A 55 -36.92 23.72 -3.29
N SER A 56 -36.64 24.48 -2.23
CA SER A 56 -37.25 25.81 -2.06
C SER A 56 -36.48 26.88 -2.84
N MET A 57 -37.21 27.93 -3.32
CA MET A 57 -36.57 29.09 -3.96
C MET A 57 -35.53 29.78 -3.06
N SER A 58 -35.82 29.87 -1.76
CA SER A 58 -34.88 30.44 -0.78
C SER A 58 -33.57 29.66 -0.70
N SER A 59 -33.63 28.32 -0.82
CA SER A 59 -32.44 27.48 -0.85
C SER A 59 -31.59 27.76 -2.11
N LEU A 60 -32.23 27.91 -3.30
CA LEU A 60 -31.53 28.23 -4.55
C LEU A 60 -30.79 29.57 -4.46
N ILE A 61 -31.44 30.58 -3.89
CA ILE A 61 -30.81 31.88 -3.65
C ILE A 61 -29.66 31.76 -2.63
N GLY A 62 -29.87 31.00 -1.58
CA GLY A 62 -28.83 30.71 -0.58
C GLY A 62 -27.59 30.01 -1.16
N MET A 63 -27.79 29.03 -2.07
CA MET A 63 -26.70 28.36 -2.81
C MET A 63 -25.88 29.34 -3.63
N TYR A 64 -26.55 30.29 -4.31
CA TYR A 64 -25.88 31.30 -5.12
C TYR A 64 -24.94 32.18 -4.27
N PHE A 65 -25.42 32.63 -3.10
CA PHE A 65 -24.57 33.42 -2.18
C PHE A 65 -23.40 32.59 -1.59
N ARG A 66 -23.55 31.28 -1.42
CA ARG A 66 -22.49 30.37 -0.98
C ARG A 66 -21.59 29.87 -2.12
N GLN A 67 -21.77 30.39 -3.33
CA GLN A 67 -21.02 29.98 -4.54
C GLN A 67 -21.15 28.48 -4.88
N VAL A 68 -22.25 27.86 -4.46
CA VAL A 68 -22.58 26.48 -4.81
C VAL A 68 -23.31 26.45 -6.17
N ARG A 69 -22.90 25.57 -7.06
CA ARG A 69 -23.59 25.38 -8.35
C ARG A 69 -24.95 24.71 -8.12
N SER A 70 -26.01 25.52 -8.01
CA SER A 70 -27.38 25.06 -7.77
C SER A 70 -27.86 24.00 -8.76
N GLN A 71 -27.40 24.07 -10.02
CA GLN A 71 -27.74 23.08 -11.05
C GLN A 71 -27.26 21.67 -10.71
N VAL A 72 -26.05 21.50 -10.12
CA VAL A 72 -25.50 20.20 -9.71
C VAL A 72 -26.34 19.61 -8.59
N ILE A 73 -26.65 20.42 -7.57
CA ILE A 73 -27.44 19.99 -6.41
C ILE A 73 -28.87 19.62 -6.80
N VAL A 74 -29.52 20.45 -7.65
CA VAL A 74 -30.88 20.20 -8.11
C VAL A 74 -30.94 18.94 -8.98
N ASN A 75 -30.01 18.76 -9.91
CA ASN A 75 -29.97 17.55 -10.75
C ASN A 75 -29.74 16.30 -9.92
N ALA A 76 -28.81 16.35 -8.97
CA ALA A 76 -28.54 15.25 -8.04
C ALA A 76 -29.81 14.87 -7.26
N LYS A 77 -30.54 15.87 -6.75
CA LYS A 77 -31.78 15.64 -6.00
C LYS A 77 -32.92 15.12 -6.88
N ILE A 78 -33.02 15.62 -8.12
CA ILE A 78 -34.00 15.10 -9.11
C ILE A 78 -33.71 13.62 -9.40
N MET A 79 -32.45 13.26 -9.63
CA MET A 79 -32.06 11.86 -9.90
C MET A 79 -32.38 10.96 -8.70
N ALA A 80 -32.11 11.41 -7.48
CA ALA A 80 -32.45 10.69 -6.26
C ALA A 80 -33.96 10.47 -6.12
N ALA A 81 -34.76 11.52 -6.33
CA ALA A 81 -36.22 11.45 -6.32
C ALA A 81 -36.78 10.48 -7.37
N GLN A 82 -36.30 10.55 -8.61
CA GLN A 82 -36.70 9.65 -9.71
C GLN A 82 -36.29 8.19 -9.45
N ALA A 83 -35.20 7.97 -8.70
CA ALA A 83 -34.79 6.63 -8.29
C ALA A 83 -35.59 6.06 -7.11
N GLY A 84 -36.53 6.83 -6.53
CA GLY A 84 -37.32 6.43 -5.38
C GLY A 84 -36.58 6.43 -4.05
N LEU A 85 -35.45 7.16 -3.98
CA LEU A 85 -34.70 7.32 -2.75
C LEU A 85 -35.41 8.28 -1.80
N ASP A 86 -35.24 8.07 -0.49
CA ASP A 86 -35.73 8.98 0.52
C ASP A 86 -34.98 10.31 0.45
N ILE A 87 -35.73 11.38 0.11
CA ILE A 87 -35.24 12.75 0.00
C ILE A 87 -35.61 13.60 1.22
N ASP A 88 -36.10 12.96 2.30
CA ASP A 88 -36.55 13.65 3.50
C ASP A 88 -35.41 14.43 4.20
N ARG A 89 -35.82 15.50 4.87
CA ARG A 89 -34.91 16.52 5.43
C ARG A 89 -34.05 16.02 6.59
N THR A 90 -34.45 14.96 7.27
CA THR A 90 -33.79 14.52 8.51
C THR A 90 -32.81 13.37 8.31
N ASN A 91 -33.17 12.33 7.59
CA ASN A 91 -32.32 11.12 7.41
C ASN A 91 -31.96 10.83 5.95
N GLY A 92 -32.64 11.49 4.99
CA GLY A 92 -32.45 11.26 3.56
C GLY A 92 -31.43 12.19 2.88
N ILE A 93 -31.51 12.24 1.55
CA ILE A 93 -30.68 13.10 0.70
C ILE A 93 -31.20 14.54 0.73
N SER A 94 -30.88 15.29 1.81
CA SER A 94 -31.30 16.68 1.95
C SER A 94 -30.44 17.63 1.13
N THR A 95 -31.03 18.76 0.71
CA THR A 95 -30.32 19.83 -0.01
C THR A 95 -29.09 20.31 0.77
N GLN A 96 -29.23 20.46 2.10
CA GLN A 96 -28.16 20.92 2.96
C GLN A 96 -26.97 19.96 3.02
N ARG A 97 -27.21 18.64 3.06
CA ARG A 97 -26.16 17.61 3.04
C ARG A 97 -25.41 17.61 1.71
N LEU A 98 -26.13 17.74 0.58
CA LEU A 98 -25.54 17.85 -0.75
C LEU A 98 -24.68 19.09 -0.90
N GLU A 99 -25.16 20.25 -0.35
CA GLU A 99 -24.38 21.50 -0.32
C GLU A 99 -23.10 21.35 0.52
N ALA A 100 -23.21 20.78 1.71
CA ALA A 100 -22.06 20.54 2.60
C ALA A 100 -21.01 19.66 1.93
N HIS A 101 -21.45 18.59 1.26
CA HIS A 101 -20.56 17.70 0.51
C HIS A 101 -19.89 18.41 -0.68
N TYR A 102 -20.65 19.25 -1.41
CA TYR A 102 -20.11 20.05 -2.51
C TYR A 102 -19.06 21.06 -2.02
N LEU A 103 -19.31 21.73 -0.89
CA LEU A 103 -18.38 22.70 -0.28
C LEU A 103 -17.12 22.03 0.29
N ALA A 104 -17.22 20.74 0.65
CA ALA A 104 -16.07 19.91 1.04
C ALA A 104 -15.29 19.36 -0.18
N GLU A 105 -15.53 19.90 -1.40
CA GLU A 105 -14.91 19.47 -2.67
C GLU A 105 -15.24 18.03 -3.09
N GLY A 106 -16.28 17.42 -2.51
CA GLY A 106 -16.74 16.09 -2.89
C GLY A 106 -17.50 16.07 -4.22
N ASN A 107 -17.53 14.91 -4.86
CA ASN A 107 -18.22 14.68 -6.13
C ASN A 107 -19.67 14.25 -5.90
N VAL A 108 -20.57 15.23 -5.74
CA VAL A 108 -22.00 15.02 -5.45
C VAL A 108 -22.66 14.07 -6.48
N MET A 109 -22.35 14.22 -7.76
CA MET A 109 -22.97 13.38 -8.80
C MET A 109 -22.52 11.93 -8.72
N ASN A 110 -21.25 11.68 -8.40
CA ASN A 110 -20.71 10.33 -8.23
C ASN A 110 -21.36 9.63 -7.02
N VAL A 111 -21.47 10.36 -5.90
CA VAL A 111 -22.12 9.87 -4.67
C VAL A 111 -23.58 9.50 -4.92
N ILE A 112 -24.36 10.37 -5.58
CA ILE A 112 -25.77 10.09 -5.87
C ILE A 112 -25.91 8.91 -6.83
N ASN A 113 -25.11 8.82 -7.88
CA ASN A 113 -25.12 7.68 -8.79
C ASN A 113 -24.77 6.38 -8.07
N ALA A 114 -23.81 6.42 -7.13
CA ALA A 114 -23.44 5.27 -6.32
C ALA A 114 -24.59 4.81 -5.40
N ILE A 115 -25.28 5.75 -4.74
CA ILE A 115 -26.42 5.43 -3.88
C ILE A 115 -27.57 4.85 -4.70
N ILE A 116 -27.85 5.41 -5.89
CA ILE A 116 -28.86 4.87 -6.81
C ILE A 116 -28.51 3.44 -7.26
N ALA A 117 -27.24 3.20 -7.58
CA ALA A 117 -26.75 1.88 -7.97
C ALA A 117 -26.85 0.88 -6.80
N ALA A 118 -26.48 1.29 -5.58
CA ALA A 118 -26.58 0.50 -4.37
C ALA A 118 -28.04 0.14 -4.06
N HIS A 119 -28.95 1.12 -4.11
CA HIS A 119 -30.39 0.92 -3.89
C HIS A 119 -30.97 -0.09 -4.88
N ARG A 120 -30.63 0.02 -6.17
CA ARG A 120 -31.07 -0.93 -7.22
C ARG A 120 -30.50 -2.34 -7.02
N ALA A 121 -29.30 -2.44 -6.42
CA ALA A 121 -28.67 -3.71 -6.11
C ALA A 121 -29.12 -4.30 -4.75
N GLY A 122 -30.00 -3.62 -4.00
CA GLY A 122 -30.44 -4.04 -2.68
C GLY A 122 -29.35 -3.92 -1.60
N ILE A 123 -28.37 -3.05 -1.81
CA ILE A 123 -27.29 -2.77 -0.87
C ILE A 123 -27.67 -1.53 -0.05
N ASP A 124 -27.61 -1.64 1.26
CA ASP A 124 -27.85 -0.52 2.16
C ASP A 124 -26.60 0.40 2.21
N LEU A 125 -26.68 1.52 1.50
CA LEU A 125 -25.64 2.55 1.46
C LEU A 125 -26.24 3.91 1.80
N ASP A 126 -26.03 4.35 3.03
CA ASP A 126 -26.45 5.67 3.49
C ASP A 126 -25.60 6.79 2.87
N PHE A 127 -26.22 7.98 2.73
CA PHE A 127 -25.58 9.16 2.16
C PHE A 127 -24.30 9.56 2.92
N ASP A 128 -24.33 9.53 4.26
CA ASP A 128 -23.17 9.93 5.08
C ASP A 128 -21.97 9.00 4.85
N ARG A 129 -22.23 7.69 4.73
CA ARG A 129 -21.19 6.71 4.42
C ARG A 129 -20.65 6.89 3.00
N ALA A 130 -21.52 7.10 2.03
CA ALA A 130 -21.11 7.36 0.65
C ALA A 130 -20.28 8.65 0.53
N ALA A 131 -20.72 9.72 1.19
CA ALA A 131 -20.00 10.99 1.25
C ALA A 131 -18.62 10.85 1.93
N ALA A 132 -18.54 10.09 3.02
CA ALA A 132 -17.27 9.84 3.72
C ALA A 132 -16.28 9.03 2.86
N ILE A 133 -16.75 8.07 2.06
CA ILE A 133 -15.93 7.31 1.11
C ILE A 133 -15.36 8.23 0.02
N ASP A 134 -16.21 9.11 -0.55
CA ASP A 134 -15.80 10.06 -1.59
C ASP A 134 -14.78 11.07 -1.06
N LEU A 135 -15.01 11.64 0.13
CA LEU A 135 -14.07 12.56 0.78
C LEU A 135 -12.76 11.89 1.21
N ALA A 136 -12.76 10.57 1.41
CA ALA A 136 -11.55 9.79 1.61
C ALA A 136 -10.76 9.56 0.30
N GLY A 137 -11.21 10.13 -0.83
CA GLY A 137 -10.56 10.02 -2.13
C GLY A 137 -10.79 8.69 -2.85
N ARG A 138 -11.81 7.92 -2.47
CA ARG A 138 -12.16 6.65 -3.12
C ARG A 138 -13.39 6.81 -4.02
N ASP A 139 -13.40 6.11 -5.15
CA ASP A 139 -14.54 6.10 -6.06
C ASP A 139 -15.66 5.22 -5.49
N VAL A 140 -16.72 5.89 -5.01
CA VAL A 140 -17.90 5.23 -4.40
C VAL A 140 -18.64 4.39 -5.43
N LEU A 141 -18.77 4.88 -6.67
CA LEU A 141 -19.51 4.18 -7.71
C LEU A 141 -18.80 2.90 -8.15
N ASP A 142 -17.46 2.95 -8.30
CA ASP A 142 -16.65 1.77 -8.59
C ASP A 142 -16.71 0.76 -7.43
N ALA A 143 -16.69 1.23 -6.19
CA ALA A 143 -16.82 0.39 -5.01
C ALA A 143 -18.17 -0.36 -4.97
N VAL A 144 -19.27 0.31 -5.26
CA VAL A 144 -20.60 -0.32 -5.34
C VAL A 144 -20.64 -1.34 -6.48
N ARG A 145 -20.12 -0.98 -7.66
CA ARG A 145 -20.06 -1.91 -8.81
C ARG A 145 -19.27 -3.17 -8.47
N THR A 146 -18.09 -3.02 -7.85
CA THR A 146 -17.24 -4.14 -7.45
C THR A 146 -17.83 -4.95 -6.29
N SER A 147 -18.71 -4.36 -5.48
CA SER A 147 -19.49 -5.10 -4.48
C SER A 147 -20.52 -6.03 -5.10
N VAL A 148 -21.16 -5.60 -6.21
CA VAL A 148 -22.15 -6.40 -6.94
C VAL A 148 -21.47 -7.38 -7.91
N HIS A 149 -20.48 -6.91 -8.65
CA HIS A 149 -19.75 -7.68 -9.64
C HIS A 149 -18.29 -7.88 -9.17
N PRO A 150 -17.97 -9.07 -8.63
CA PRO A 150 -16.61 -9.35 -8.18
C PRO A 150 -15.57 -9.08 -9.28
N ARG A 151 -14.44 -8.53 -8.88
CA ARG A 151 -13.32 -8.21 -9.77
C ARG A 151 -12.22 -9.24 -9.62
N VAL A 152 -11.60 -9.60 -10.73
CA VAL A 152 -10.44 -10.50 -10.74
C VAL A 152 -9.17 -9.69 -10.76
N ILE A 153 -8.26 -10.00 -9.84
CA ILE A 153 -6.95 -9.38 -9.68
C ILE A 153 -5.88 -10.44 -9.89
N ASP A 154 -4.88 -10.15 -10.69
CA ASP A 154 -3.73 -11.03 -10.89
C ASP A 154 -2.74 -10.91 -9.72
N CYS A 155 -2.23 -12.02 -9.24
CA CYS A 155 -1.19 -12.10 -8.22
C CYS A 155 -0.01 -12.91 -8.76
N PRO A 156 1.17 -12.31 -8.95
CA PRO A 156 1.53 -10.91 -8.65
C PRO A 156 0.95 -9.91 -9.66
N ASP A 157 0.87 -8.63 -9.26
CA ASP A 157 0.46 -7.56 -10.17
C ASP A 157 1.52 -7.39 -11.27
N PRO A 158 1.14 -7.51 -12.55
CA PRO A 158 2.07 -7.38 -13.67
C PRO A 158 2.70 -5.99 -13.79
N LYS A 159 2.09 -4.96 -13.19
CA LYS A 159 2.61 -3.58 -13.19
C LYS A 159 3.79 -3.38 -12.24
N HIS A 160 3.81 -4.12 -11.12
CA HIS A 160 4.81 -3.98 -10.07
C HIS A 160 5.81 -5.14 -10.03
N SER A 161 5.49 -6.28 -10.63
CA SER A 161 6.33 -7.48 -10.65
C SER A 161 6.94 -7.68 -12.02
N GLY A 162 8.24 -7.46 -12.16
CA GLY A 162 8.94 -7.62 -13.44
C GLY A 162 8.92 -9.04 -14.03
N SER A 163 8.72 -10.09 -13.21
CA SER A 163 8.66 -11.49 -13.66
C SER A 163 7.25 -12.00 -13.95
N GLY A 164 6.20 -11.32 -13.46
CA GLY A 164 4.81 -11.75 -13.58
C GLY A 164 4.48 -13.09 -12.90
N PHE A 165 5.40 -13.67 -12.13
CA PHE A 165 5.25 -14.91 -11.38
C PHE A 165 5.73 -14.76 -9.95
N LEU A 166 5.04 -15.44 -9.03
CA LEU A 166 5.52 -15.67 -7.68
C LEU A 166 6.47 -16.86 -7.67
N SER A 167 7.69 -16.67 -7.21
CA SER A 167 8.69 -17.73 -7.07
C SER A 167 8.71 -18.24 -5.64
N ALA A 168 8.55 -19.53 -5.44
CA ALA A 168 8.60 -20.18 -4.15
C ALA A 168 9.34 -21.52 -4.23
N ILE A 169 10.06 -21.87 -3.17
CA ILE A 169 10.86 -23.09 -3.12
C ILE A 169 10.17 -24.08 -2.19
N ALA A 170 9.83 -25.26 -2.69
CA ALA A 170 9.32 -26.36 -1.88
C ALA A 170 10.43 -26.98 -1.01
N ARG A 171 10.06 -27.78 0.02
CA ARG A 171 11.02 -28.41 0.96
C ARG A 171 12.07 -29.27 0.27
N ASN A 172 11.73 -29.88 -0.87
CA ASN A 172 12.68 -30.67 -1.66
C ASN A 172 13.70 -29.86 -2.46
N GLY A 173 13.67 -28.52 -2.34
CA GLY A 173 14.59 -27.60 -2.98
C GLY A 173 14.29 -27.25 -4.45
N ILE A 174 13.11 -27.62 -4.95
CA ILE A 174 12.66 -27.27 -6.30
C ILE A 174 11.86 -25.97 -6.25
N GLU A 175 12.23 -25.05 -7.13
CA GLU A 175 11.53 -23.78 -7.33
C GLU A 175 10.24 -24.05 -8.11
N LEU A 176 9.14 -23.44 -7.65
CA LEU A 176 7.87 -23.34 -8.36
C LEU A 176 7.58 -21.88 -8.66
N ARG A 177 7.21 -21.60 -9.90
CA ARG A 177 6.74 -20.29 -10.35
C ARG A 177 5.23 -20.37 -10.53
N VAL A 178 4.53 -19.54 -9.76
CA VAL A 178 3.07 -19.59 -9.68
C VAL A 178 2.48 -18.25 -10.07
N LYS A 179 1.40 -18.28 -10.85
CA LYS A 179 0.53 -17.14 -11.09
C LYS A 179 -0.85 -17.48 -10.56
N ALA A 180 -1.36 -16.65 -9.66
CA ALA A 180 -2.69 -16.81 -9.08
C ALA A 180 -3.61 -15.68 -9.56
N ARG A 181 -4.91 -15.96 -9.57
CA ARG A 181 -5.98 -14.98 -9.75
C ARG A 181 -6.83 -14.94 -8.50
N VAL A 182 -7.03 -13.75 -8.00
CA VAL A 182 -7.82 -13.51 -6.79
C VAL A 182 -9.10 -12.81 -7.17
N THR A 183 -10.23 -13.44 -6.92
CA THR A 183 -11.53 -12.80 -7.11
C THR A 183 -11.90 -12.09 -5.82
N VAL A 184 -12.08 -10.78 -5.89
CA VAL A 184 -12.40 -9.94 -4.74
C VAL A 184 -13.71 -9.21 -4.93
N ARG A 185 -14.36 -8.92 -3.82
CA ARG A 185 -15.55 -8.08 -3.74
C ARG A 185 -15.29 -6.96 -2.75
N THR A 186 -15.70 -5.73 -3.07
CA THR A 186 -15.56 -4.59 -2.16
C THR A 186 -16.49 -4.75 -0.96
N ASN A 187 -15.94 -4.56 0.24
CA ASN A 187 -16.70 -4.43 1.47
C ASN A 187 -16.90 -2.95 1.77
N LEU A 188 -18.13 -2.45 1.54
CA LEU A 188 -18.47 -1.04 1.73
C LEU A 188 -18.38 -0.58 3.19
N GLU A 189 -18.50 -1.50 4.15
CA GLU A 189 -18.41 -1.18 5.57
C GLU A 189 -16.96 -0.90 6.00
N GLN A 190 -16.01 -1.63 5.41
CA GLN A 190 -14.58 -1.52 5.72
C GLN A 190 -13.80 -0.69 4.69
N LEU A 191 -14.51 -0.05 3.76
CA LEU A 191 -13.86 0.73 2.69
C LEU A 191 -13.12 1.95 3.26
N ILE A 192 -13.66 2.57 4.32
CA ILE A 192 -13.00 3.69 5.03
C ILE A 192 -11.98 3.11 6.00
N GLY A 193 -10.70 3.44 5.80
CA GLY A 193 -9.59 2.95 6.63
C GLY A 193 -9.12 1.53 6.33
N GLY A 194 -9.80 0.78 5.46
CA GLY A 194 -9.35 -0.54 5.03
C GLY A 194 -8.17 -0.50 4.07
N ALA A 195 -7.33 -1.53 4.11
CA ALA A 195 -6.17 -1.66 3.25
C ALA A 195 -6.55 -1.78 1.76
N THR A 196 -5.64 -1.32 0.90
CA THR A 196 -5.83 -1.27 -0.56
C THR A 196 -5.71 -2.65 -1.22
N GLU A 197 -6.05 -2.71 -2.52
CA GLU A 197 -5.89 -3.87 -3.39
C GLU A 197 -4.46 -4.44 -3.35
N GLU A 198 -3.46 -3.57 -3.37
CA GLU A 198 -2.04 -3.95 -3.29
C GLU A 198 -1.71 -4.75 -2.02
N THR A 199 -2.30 -4.37 -0.89
CA THR A 199 -2.12 -5.10 0.38
C THR A 199 -2.72 -6.50 0.32
N VAL A 200 -3.87 -6.66 -0.33
CA VAL A 200 -4.50 -7.97 -0.53
C VAL A 200 -3.59 -8.85 -1.40
N ILE A 201 -3.10 -8.31 -2.52
CA ILE A 201 -2.17 -9.00 -3.43
C ILE A 201 -0.91 -9.45 -2.67
N ALA A 202 -0.32 -8.56 -1.87
CA ALA A 202 0.88 -8.87 -1.09
C ALA A 202 0.63 -9.99 -0.06
N ARG A 203 -0.46 -9.92 0.72
CA ARG A 203 -0.82 -10.94 1.71
C ARG A 203 -1.13 -12.29 1.07
N VAL A 204 -1.85 -12.29 -0.05
CA VAL A 204 -2.14 -13.53 -0.79
C VAL A 204 -0.86 -14.11 -1.35
N GLY A 205 0.01 -13.30 -1.97
CA GLY A 205 1.30 -13.72 -2.50
C GLY A 205 2.19 -14.35 -1.43
N GLU A 206 2.34 -13.69 -0.26
CA GLU A 206 3.07 -14.21 0.89
C GLU A 206 2.50 -15.54 1.38
N SER A 207 1.17 -15.64 1.46
CA SER A 207 0.51 -16.86 1.91
C SER A 207 0.67 -18.02 0.93
N ILE A 208 0.67 -17.75 -0.39
CA ILE A 208 0.96 -18.74 -1.43
C ILE A 208 2.41 -19.24 -1.30
N ILE A 209 3.38 -18.31 -1.19
CA ILE A 209 4.79 -18.65 -1.01
C ILE A 209 5.00 -19.49 0.25
N SER A 210 4.41 -19.10 1.37
CA SER A 210 4.45 -19.82 2.64
C SER A 210 3.83 -21.23 2.54
N SER A 211 2.71 -21.35 1.80
CA SER A 211 2.03 -22.63 1.59
C SER A 211 2.87 -23.59 0.74
N ILE A 212 3.50 -23.10 -0.33
CA ILE A 212 4.41 -23.88 -1.17
C ILE A 212 5.65 -24.27 -0.36
N GLY A 213 6.25 -23.35 0.37
CA GLY A 213 7.44 -23.60 1.20
C GLY A 213 7.21 -24.62 2.31
N SER A 214 5.98 -24.77 2.78
CA SER A 214 5.60 -25.80 3.78
C SER A 214 5.32 -27.18 3.16
N SER A 215 5.14 -27.27 1.85
CA SER A 215 4.85 -28.52 1.15
C SER A 215 6.11 -29.41 1.07
N GLU A 216 5.96 -30.70 1.34
CA GLU A 216 7.11 -31.65 1.32
C GLU A 216 7.74 -31.78 -0.05
N THR A 217 6.92 -31.85 -1.09
CA THR A 217 7.37 -32.02 -2.47
C THR A 217 6.61 -31.08 -3.39
N HIS A 218 7.28 -30.65 -4.47
CA HIS A 218 6.67 -29.87 -5.53
C HIS A 218 5.55 -30.64 -6.25
N LEU A 219 5.61 -32.00 -6.27
CA LEU A 219 4.62 -32.86 -6.92
C LEU A 219 3.24 -32.73 -6.24
N VAL A 220 3.18 -32.67 -4.91
CA VAL A 220 1.93 -32.50 -4.17
C VAL A 220 1.23 -31.19 -4.55
N VAL A 221 2.02 -30.14 -4.81
CA VAL A 221 1.50 -28.84 -5.24
C VAL A 221 0.97 -28.91 -6.67
N LEU A 222 1.66 -29.64 -7.56
CA LEU A 222 1.26 -29.80 -8.97
C LEU A 222 0.02 -30.70 -9.10
N GLU A 223 -0.07 -31.76 -8.31
CA GLU A 223 -1.24 -32.66 -8.31
C GLU A 223 -2.50 -31.99 -7.79
N ASN A 224 -2.38 -31.16 -6.74
CA ASN A 224 -3.50 -30.55 -6.08
C ASN A 224 -3.30 -29.04 -5.79
N PRO A 225 -3.30 -28.15 -6.81
CA PRO A 225 -3.17 -26.72 -6.64
C PRO A 225 -4.23 -26.10 -5.72
N ASN A 226 -5.42 -26.70 -5.70
CA ASN A 226 -6.55 -26.27 -4.87
C ASN A 226 -6.28 -26.38 -3.35
N LEU A 227 -5.32 -27.19 -2.92
CA LEU A 227 -4.92 -27.23 -1.52
C LEU A 227 -4.32 -25.91 -1.06
N ILE A 228 -3.53 -25.26 -1.93
CA ILE A 228 -2.96 -23.94 -1.65
C ILE A 228 -4.09 -22.93 -1.51
N SER A 229 -4.99 -22.87 -2.50
CA SER A 229 -6.13 -21.93 -2.49
C SER A 229 -6.97 -22.06 -1.20
N ARG A 230 -7.29 -23.27 -0.79
CA ARG A 230 -8.04 -23.56 0.45
C ARG A 230 -7.26 -23.16 1.71
N THR A 231 -5.97 -23.42 1.74
CA THR A 231 -5.12 -23.08 2.89
C THR A 231 -4.99 -21.58 3.05
N VAL A 232 -4.84 -20.87 1.95
CA VAL A 232 -4.74 -19.41 1.90
C VAL A 232 -6.06 -18.76 2.32
N LEU A 233 -7.20 -19.24 1.83
CA LEU A 233 -8.54 -18.75 2.21
C LEU A 233 -8.83 -18.95 3.71
N LYS A 234 -8.42 -20.09 4.30
CA LYS A 234 -8.61 -20.36 5.73
C LYS A 234 -7.84 -19.39 6.64
N ARG A 235 -6.84 -18.69 6.16
CA ARG A 235 -6.05 -17.73 6.95
C ARG A 235 -6.76 -16.41 7.20
N GLY A 236 -7.91 -16.15 6.56
CA GLY A 236 -8.68 -14.91 6.76
C GLY A 236 -7.88 -13.65 6.40
N LEU A 237 -7.30 -13.61 5.21
CA LEU A 237 -6.41 -12.55 4.75
C LEU A 237 -7.13 -11.22 4.45
N ASP A 238 -8.47 -11.27 4.39
CA ASP A 238 -9.37 -10.14 4.16
C ASP A 238 -9.66 -9.31 5.41
N ASN A 239 -9.18 -9.73 6.57
CA ASN A 239 -9.35 -8.96 7.80
C ASN A 239 -8.70 -7.58 7.70
N GLN A 240 -9.49 -6.53 8.01
CA GLN A 240 -9.08 -5.12 7.95
C GLN A 240 -8.70 -4.65 6.53
N THR A 241 -9.25 -5.28 5.49
CA THR A 241 -9.11 -4.82 4.12
C THR A 241 -10.42 -4.27 3.58
N ALA A 242 -10.33 -3.38 2.59
CA ALA A 242 -11.49 -2.85 1.88
C ALA A 242 -12.15 -3.90 0.96
N PHE A 243 -11.56 -5.10 0.87
CA PHE A 243 -11.98 -6.16 -0.04
C PHE A 243 -12.18 -7.48 0.71
N THR A 244 -13.21 -8.22 0.32
CA THR A 244 -13.43 -9.60 0.76
C THR A 244 -13.01 -10.53 -0.36
N ILE A 245 -12.20 -11.55 -0.03
CA ILE A 245 -11.73 -12.55 -1.00
C ILE A 245 -12.83 -13.58 -1.22
N VAL A 246 -13.29 -13.70 -2.48
CA VAL A 246 -14.32 -14.67 -2.87
C VAL A 246 -13.69 -16.00 -3.24
N SER A 247 -12.67 -15.98 -4.11
CA SER A 247 -11.91 -17.16 -4.51
C SER A 247 -10.45 -16.81 -4.80
N ILE A 248 -9.60 -17.82 -4.70
CA ILE A 248 -8.20 -17.77 -5.12
C ILE A 248 -8.00 -18.95 -6.05
N ASP A 249 -7.66 -18.69 -7.29
CA ASP A 249 -7.47 -19.68 -8.32
C ASP A 249 -6.03 -19.64 -8.81
N ILE A 250 -5.38 -20.81 -8.82
CA ILE A 250 -4.02 -20.92 -9.36
C ILE A 250 -4.13 -21.04 -10.88
N ALA A 251 -3.77 -19.96 -11.57
CA ALA A 251 -3.91 -19.86 -13.02
C ALA A 251 -2.79 -20.60 -13.77
N HIS A 252 -1.58 -20.61 -13.22
CA HIS A 252 -0.42 -21.21 -13.87
C HIS A 252 0.62 -21.64 -12.84
N ILE A 253 1.22 -22.82 -13.05
CA ILE A 253 2.33 -23.32 -12.25
C ILE A 253 3.41 -23.84 -13.20
N GLU A 254 4.62 -23.32 -13.04
CA GLU A 254 5.81 -23.79 -13.74
C GLU A 254 6.82 -24.34 -12.76
N VAL A 255 7.52 -25.40 -13.15
CA VAL A 255 8.67 -25.92 -12.40
C VAL A 255 9.91 -25.14 -12.81
N GLY A 256 10.53 -24.47 -11.86
CA GLY A 256 11.75 -23.72 -12.05
C GLY A 256 13.01 -24.56 -11.84
N GLN A 257 14.05 -23.95 -11.31
CA GLN A 257 15.36 -24.60 -11.11
C GLN A 257 15.35 -25.46 -9.83
N ASN A 258 16.19 -26.50 -9.84
CA ASN A 258 16.48 -27.26 -8.62
C ASN A 258 17.56 -26.55 -7.79
N ILE A 259 17.13 -25.60 -6.98
CA ILE A 259 17.98 -24.78 -6.13
C ILE A 259 18.64 -25.65 -5.05
N GLY A 260 17.95 -26.68 -4.55
CA GLY A 260 18.49 -27.60 -3.56
C GLY A 260 19.68 -28.41 -4.08
N ALA A 261 19.64 -28.84 -5.35
CA ALA A 261 20.79 -29.53 -5.96
C ALA A 261 21.97 -28.57 -6.17
N ARG A 262 21.69 -27.35 -6.60
CA ARG A 262 22.72 -26.31 -6.78
C ARG A 262 23.41 -25.96 -5.48
N LEU A 263 22.66 -25.73 -4.40
CA LEU A 263 23.22 -25.45 -3.08
C LEU A 263 24.10 -26.60 -2.57
N ARG A 264 23.70 -27.86 -2.79
CA ARG A 264 24.53 -29.02 -2.41
C ARG A 264 25.81 -29.09 -3.21
N ALA A 265 25.77 -28.75 -4.51
CA ALA A 265 26.96 -28.68 -5.34
C ALA A 265 27.91 -27.57 -4.89
N ASP A 266 27.39 -26.39 -4.62
CA ASP A 266 28.15 -25.24 -4.11
C ASP A 266 28.77 -25.54 -2.73
N GLN A 267 28.04 -26.26 -1.86
CA GLN A 267 28.54 -26.68 -0.55
C GLN A 267 29.64 -27.74 -0.68
N ALA A 268 29.47 -28.73 -1.54
CA ALA A 268 30.50 -29.73 -1.80
C ALA A 268 31.79 -29.09 -2.36
N GLU A 269 31.66 -28.10 -3.25
CA GLU A 269 32.82 -27.35 -3.74
C GLU A 269 33.51 -26.53 -2.65
N ALA A 270 32.72 -25.91 -1.74
CA ALA A 270 33.28 -25.22 -0.58
C ALA A 270 34.00 -26.16 0.37
N ASP A 271 33.45 -27.35 0.64
CA ASP A 271 34.07 -28.38 1.47
C ASP A 271 35.39 -28.87 0.86
N VAL A 272 35.44 -29.07 -0.47
CA VAL A 272 36.70 -29.41 -1.18
C VAL A 272 37.73 -28.30 -1.05
N ARG A 273 37.31 -27.03 -1.17
CA ARG A 273 38.22 -25.88 -0.98
C ARG A 273 38.77 -25.83 0.46
N MET A 274 37.94 -26.04 1.46
CA MET A 274 38.35 -26.09 2.86
C MET A 274 39.31 -27.25 3.12
N ALA A 275 39.02 -28.46 2.60
CA ALA A 275 39.88 -29.61 2.73
C ALA A 275 41.28 -29.38 2.10
N ARG A 276 41.30 -28.75 0.91
CA ARG A 276 42.56 -28.36 0.25
C ARG A 276 43.34 -27.33 1.09
N ALA A 277 42.71 -26.31 1.61
CA ALA A 277 43.33 -25.30 2.46
C ALA A 277 43.94 -25.92 3.73
N GLN A 278 43.20 -26.85 4.39
CA GLN A 278 43.69 -27.59 5.54
C GLN A 278 44.89 -28.51 5.18
N ALA A 279 44.84 -29.16 4.01
CA ALA A 279 45.99 -29.96 3.56
C ALA A 279 47.24 -29.13 3.31
N GLU A 280 47.10 -27.97 2.65
CA GLU A 280 48.22 -27.03 2.45
C GLU A 280 48.74 -26.47 3.77
N GLN A 281 47.85 -26.15 4.72
CA GLN A 281 48.26 -25.72 6.06
C GLN A 281 49.12 -26.79 6.75
N ARG A 282 48.63 -28.05 6.80
CA ARG A 282 49.39 -29.18 7.38
C ARG A 282 50.73 -29.39 6.68
N ARG A 283 50.74 -29.24 5.33
CA ARG A 283 52.00 -29.31 4.58
C ARG A 283 52.96 -28.20 4.95
N ALA A 284 52.49 -26.98 5.06
CA ALA A 284 53.30 -25.83 5.49
C ALA A 284 53.83 -26.03 6.92
N GLU A 285 52.99 -26.50 7.85
CA GLU A 285 53.40 -26.82 9.22
C GLU A 285 54.46 -27.93 9.26
N ALA A 286 54.29 -28.98 8.43
CA ALA A 286 55.28 -30.07 8.31
C ALA A 286 56.62 -29.55 7.77
N ILE A 287 56.61 -28.72 6.74
CA ILE A 287 57.84 -28.08 6.18
C ILE A 287 58.47 -27.16 7.23
N ALA A 288 57.68 -26.36 7.91
CA ALA A 288 58.19 -25.49 8.98
C ALA A 288 58.85 -26.31 10.12
N SER A 289 58.22 -27.41 10.55
CA SER A 289 58.74 -28.34 11.56
C SER A 289 60.04 -28.98 11.07
N GLU A 290 60.14 -29.41 9.81
CA GLU A 290 61.36 -29.96 9.21
C GLU A 290 62.50 -28.93 9.26
N GLN A 291 62.24 -27.65 8.90
CA GLN A 291 63.24 -26.58 8.95
C GLN A 291 63.71 -26.30 10.39
N VAL A 292 62.78 -26.28 11.35
CA VAL A 292 63.11 -26.14 12.79
C VAL A 292 64.01 -27.30 13.26
N MET A 293 63.69 -28.54 12.85
CA MET A 293 64.54 -29.69 13.20
C MET A 293 65.92 -29.64 12.54
N LYS A 294 65.99 -29.22 11.27
CA LYS A 294 67.29 -29.00 10.60
C LYS A 294 68.12 -27.91 11.31
N ALA A 295 67.52 -26.84 11.72
CA ALA A 295 68.15 -25.78 12.51
C ALA A 295 68.69 -26.30 13.86
N LYS A 296 67.85 -27.09 14.59
CA LYS A 296 68.30 -27.74 15.84
C LYS A 296 69.48 -28.69 15.65
N VAL A 297 69.45 -29.50 14.55
CA VAL A 297 70.63 -30.35 14.23
C VAL A 297 71.83 -29.55 13.97
N ALA A 298 71.78 -28.41 13.23
CA ALA A 298 72.89 -27.51 13.00
C ALA A 298 73.36 -26.87 14.30
N GLU A 299 72.46 -26.43 15.16
CA GLU A 299 72.82 -25.86 16.49
C GLU A 299 73.54 -26.88 17.39
N ASN A 300 72.97 -28.13 17.47
CA ASN A 300 73.59 -29.21 18.24
C ASN A 300 74.99 -29.58 17.71
N ARG A 301 75.19 -29.56 16.35
CA ARG A 301 76.55 -29.75 15.78
C ARG A 301 77.51 -28.60 16.14
N ALA A 302 77.03 -27.35 16.13
CA ALA A 302 77.85 -26.21 16.54
C ALA A 302 78.22 -26.30 18.03
N ASN A 303 77.28 -26.68 18.88
CA ASN A 303 77.56 -26.89 20.32
C ASN A 303 78.55 -28.06 20.58
N LEU A 304 78.45 -29.13 19.77
CA LEU A 304 79.40 -30.22 19.84
C LEU A 304 80.81 -29.74 19.48
N VAL A 305 80.96 -29.01 18.37
CA VAL A 305 82.23 -28.43 17.96
C VAL A 305 82.82 -27.47 19.01
N LEU A 306 81.97 -26.64 19.64
CA LEU A 306 82.32 -25.78 20.73
C LEU A 306 82.87 -26.54 21.95
N ALA A 307 82.13 -27.61 22.34
CA ALA A 307 82.53 -28.50 23.44
C ALA A 307 83.88 -29.23 23.14
N GLU A 308 84.02 -29.75 21.92
CA GLU A 308 85.25 -30.34 21.44
C GLU A 308 86.43 -29.34 21.47
N ALA A 309 86.19 -28.05 21.18
CA ALA A 309 87.17 -27.03 21.18
C ALA A 309 87.59 -26.61 22.62
N GLU A 310 86.74 -26.89 23.63
CA GLU A 310 87.11 -26.62 25.05
C GLU A 310 88.16 -27.60 25.57
N VAL A 311 88.16 -28.86 25.07
CA VAL A 311 89.10 -29.89 25.49
C VAL A 311 90.56 -29.44 25.23
N PRO A 312 90.98 -29.05 24.02
CA PRO A 312 92.36 -28.55 23.79
C PRO A 312 92.70 -27.27 24.55
N LYS A 313 91.66 -26.39 24.78
CA LYS A 313 91.85 -25.18 25.63
C LYS A 313 92.10 -25.58 27.08
N ALA A 314 91.39 -26.53 27.61
CA ALA A 314 91.60 -27.04 28.95
C ALA A 314 92.99 -27.71 29.07
N MET A 315 93.39 -28.50 28.09
CA MET A 315 94.68 -29.13 28.00
C MET A 315 95.79 -28.07 27.96
N ALA A 316 95.64 -27.05 27.12
CA ALA A 316 96.63 -25.93 27.03
C ALA A 316 96.75 -25.15 28.34
N LYS A 317 95.60 -24.89 29.02
CA LYS A 317 95.62 -24.28 30.38
C LYS A 317 96.28 -25.16 31.41
N ALA A 318 96.05 -26.45 31.43
CA ALA A 318 96.69 -27.42 32.34
C ALA A 318 98.18 -27.46 32.08
N PHE A 319 98.60 -27.40 30.82
CA PHE A 319 100.02 -27.32 30.46
C PHE A 319 100.73 -26.05 30.96
N VAL A 320 100.10 -24.90 30.82
CA VAL A 320 100.62 -23.62 31.27
C VAL A 320 100.62 -23.47 32.78
N SER A 321 99.63 -24.11 33.48
CA SER A 321 99.54 -24.10 34.95
C SER A 321 100.43 -25.16 35.65
N GLY A 322 101.16 -25.97 34.91
CA GLY A 322 102.09 -27.00 35.46
C GLY A 322 101.38 -28.18 36.19
N ASN A 323 100.09 -28.33 36.01
CA ASN A 323 99.27 -29.28 36.71
C ASN A 323 98.95 -30.51 35.85
N PHE A 324 99.95 -31.10 35.23
CA PHE A 324 99.87 -32.35 34.47
C PHE A 324 100.09 -33.53 35.43
N GLN A 325 99.01 -33.96 36.06
CA GLN A 325 99.05 -35.31 36.69
C GLN A 325 98.60 -36.31 35.65
N ALA A 326 99.54 -37.12 35.20
CA ALA A 326 99.26 -38.28 34.40
C ALA A 326 98.35 -39.20 35.27
N PRO A 327 97.25 -39.73 34.74
CA PRO A 327 96.51 -40.74 35.49
C PRO A 327 97.46 -41.94 35.67
N ALA A 328 97.66 -42.27 36.95
CA ALA A 328 98.39 -43.50 37.32
C ALA A 328 97.54 -44.68 36.78
N GLY A 329 98.22 -45.54 36.03
CA GLY A 329 97.67 -46.60 35.20
C GLY A 329 96.62 -47.49 35.78
N ILE A 330 95.71 -47.93 34.88
CA ILE A 330 95.10 -49.23 34.90
C ILE A 330 95.54 -50.01 33.67
#